data_d6eed9ab43ece768e839b8ed5b1af1ce
#
_entry.id   d6eed9ab43ece768e839b8ed5b1af1ce
#
_cell.length_a   1.000
_cell.length_b   1.000
_cell.length_c   1.000
_cell.angle_alpha   90.00
_cell.angle_beta   90.00
_cell.angle_gamma   90.00
#
_symmetry.space_group_name_H-M   'P 1'
#
loop_
_entity.id
_entity.type
_entity.pdbx_description
1 polymer ?
#
loop_
_entity_poly.entity_id
_entity_poly.type
_entity_poly.pdbx_seq_one_letter_code
_entity_poly.pdbx_strand_id
1 'polypeptide(L)'
;TLFRSQVTVDSNAKTISVEDNGIGMTAEEVEEYINQIAFSGAQDFLEKYKDKANEDQIIGHFGLGFYSAFMVADRVVIDTLSYKEGAKPVHWESEGGTEFAMDEGDKTGNGTRITLYLNEDSNEFSNEYRAREVIQKYCAFMPVEIFLDNASAEPQYETIEKDELTEKDTIVETVIEEAKTEEKENEDGTKE
;
A
#
# COMPACT_ATOMS: atom_id res chain seq x y z
N THR A 1 -15.43 8.29 -4.59
CA THR A 1 -14.34 7.35 -4.22
C THR A 1 -14.45 7.09 -2.74
N LEU A 2 -14.55 5.82 -2.33
CA LEU A 2 -14.54 5.46 -0.93
C LEU A 2 -13.14 5.70 -0.35
N PHE A 3 -13.07 6.15 0.89
CA PHE A 3 -11.82 6.29 1.62
C PHE A 3 -11.25 4.89 1.91
N ARG A 4 -9.96 4.70 1.66
CA ARG A 4 -9.29 3.40 1.82
C ARG A 4 -7.83 3.58 2.18
N SER A 5 -7.24 2.54 2.77
CA SER A 5 -5.80 2.41 2.95
C SER A 5 -5.28 1.16 2.23
N GLN A 6 -4.14 1.30 1.57
CA GLN A 6 -3.41 0.21 0.92
C GLN A 6 -2.11 -0.02 1.69
N VAL A 7 -1.93 -1.22 2.21
CA VAL A 7 -0.67 -1.67 2.80
C VAL A 7 0.04 -2.53 1.76
N THR A 8 1.30 -2.23 1.47
CA THR A 8 2.12 -3.03 0.56
C THR A 8 3.39 -3.46 1.27
N VAL A 9 3.66 -4.75 1.29
CA VAL A 9 4.92 -5.31 1.79
C VAL A 9 5.83 -5.69 0.63
N ASP A 10 7.12 -5.53 0.81
CA ASP A 10 8.15 -5.98 -0.13
C ASP A 10 9.31 -6.60 0.65
N SER A 11 9.38 -7.94 0.63
CA SER A 11 10.43 -8.68 1.32
C SER A 11 11.80 -8.56 0.64
N ASN A 12 11.86 -8.26 -0.66
CA ASN A 12 13.10 -8.06 -1.39
C ASN A 12 13.71 -6.69 -1.06
N ALA A 13 12.87 -5.64 -1.05
CA ALA A 13 13.26 -4.28 -0.67
C ALA A 13 13.31 -4.06 0.84
N LYS A 14 12.78 -5.00 1.64
CA LYS A 14 12.62 -4.90 3.10
C LYS A 14 11.80 -3.68 3.50
N THR A 15 10.70 -3.44 2.81
CA THR A 15 9.83 -2.30 3.06
C THR A 15 8.41 -2.71 3.41
N ILE A 16 7.75 -1.84 4.15
CA ILE A 16 6.31 -1.78 4.27
C ILE A 16 5.85 -0.38 3.96
N SER A 17 4.86 -0.22 3.10
CA SER A 17 4.25 1.08 2.82
C SER A 17 2.77 1.07 3.16
N VAL A 18 2.29 2.21 3.60
CA VAL A 18 0.87 2.48 3.85
C VAL A 18 0.48 3.69 3.03
N GLU A 19 -0.45 3.52 2.12
CA GLU A 19 -0.96 4.59 1.27
C GLU A 19 -2.45 4.80 1.51
N ASP A 20 -2.85 6.05 1.71
CA ASP A 20 -4.23 6.47 1.77
C ASP A 20 -4.61 7.36 0.55
N ASN A 21 -5.90 7.48 0.30
CA ASN A 21 -6.47 8.38 -0.67
C ASN A 21 -7.19 9.57 0.00
N GLY A 22 -6.65 10.03 1.13
CA GLY A 22 -7.17 11.13 1.94
C GLY A 22 -6.86 12.50 1.37
N ILE A 23 -6.83 13.48 2.25
CA ILE A 23 -6.63 14.90 1.87
C ILE A 23 -5.20 15.24 1.48
N GLY A 24 -4.22 14.41 1.85
CA GLY A 24 -2.81 14.71 1.65
C GLY A 24 -2.34 15.96 2.37
N MET A 25 -1.09 16.36 2.12
CA MET A 25 -0.45 17.51 2.76
C MET A 25 0.27 18.37 1.72
N THR A 26 0.33 19.69 1.95
CA THR A 26 1.25 20.61 1.26
C THR A 26 2.64 20.58 1.90
N ALA A 27 3.64 21.21 1.30
CA ALA A 27 4.97 21.29 1.87
C ALA A 27 4.98 21.98 3.25
N GLU A 28 4.21 23.06 3.39
CA GLU A 28 4.05 23.77 4.65
C GLU A 28 3.41 22.89 5.73
N GLU A 29 2.40 22.10 5.35
CA GLU A 29 1.73 21.16 6.26
C GLU A 29 2.66 20.00 6.66
N VAL A 30 3.55 19.53 5.78
CA VAL A 30 4.58 18.54 6.13
C VAL A 30 5.57 19.14 7.12
N GLU A 31 6.04 20.38 6.91
CA GLU A 31 6.90 21.07 7.86
C GLU A 31 6.23 21.24 9.24
N GLU A 32 4.96 21.57 9.26
CA GLU A 32 4.22 21.84 10.49
C GLU A 32 3.85 20.56 11.26
N TYR A 33 3.37 19.52 10.55
CA TYR A 33 2.81 18.33 11.21
C TYR A 33 3.76 17.17 11.31
N ILE A 34 4.80 17.11 10.47
CA ILE A 34 5.76 16.02 10.46
C ILE A 34 7.07 16.43 11.15
N ASN A 35 7.57 17.64 10.94
CA ASN A 35 8.85 18.08 11.51
C ASN A 35 8.73 18.63 12.94
N GLN A 36 7.50 18.94 13.40
CA GLN A 36 7.29 19.42 14.77
C GLN A 36 6.75 18.30 15.66
N ILE A 37 7.56 17.89 16.64
CA ILE A 37 7.18 16.82 17.59
C ILE A 37 5.95 17.24 18.39
N ALA A 38 4.99 16.32 18.52
CA ALA A 38 3.74 16.49 19.26
C ALA A 38 2.82 17.61 18.73
N PHE A 39 2.98 18.01 17.47
CA PHE A 39 2.04 18.87 16.78
C PHE A 39 1.06 18.01 15.96
N SER A 40 -0.24 18.32 16.04
CA SER A 40 -1.27 17.57 15.33
C SER A 40 -2.28 18.50 14.71
N GLY A 41 -2.50 18.38 13.41
CA GLY A 41 -3.58 19.07 12.69
C GLY A 41 -5.00 18.57 13.03
N ALA A 42 -5.14 17.60 13.94
CA ALA A 42 -6.44 17.04 14.32
C ALA A 42 -7.39 18.11 14.93
N GLN A 43 -6.86 19.04 15.72
CA GLN A 43 -7.66 20.11 16.30
C GLN A 43 -8.16 21.10 15.26
N ASP A 44 -7.30 21.52 14.35
CA ASP A 44 -7.66 22.44 13.24
C ASP A 44 -8.66 21.78 12.31
N PHE A 45 -8.50 20.48 12.06
CA PHE A 45 -9.44 19.69 11.28
C PHE A 45 -10.82 19.64 11.96
N LEU A 46 -10.87 19.33 13.27
CA LEU A 46 -12.11 19.32 14.04
C LEU A 46 -12.79 20.70 14.05
N GLU A 47 -12.03 21.78 14.23
CA GLU A 47 -12.59 23.13 14.20
C GLU A 47 -13.19 23.49 12.84
N LYS A 48 -12.50 23.12 11.75
CA LYS A 48 -12.95 23.39 10.40
C LYS A 48 -14.17 22.58 9.97
N TYR A 49 -14.35 21.39 10.53
CA TYR A 49 -15.40 20.44 10.18
C TYR A 49 -16.35 20.09 11.34
N LYS A 50 -16.50 20.97 12.32
CA LYS A 50 -17.34 20.79 13.54
C LYS A 50 -18.74 20.21 13.27
N ASP A 51 -19.33 20.56 12.15
CA ASP A 51 -20.69 20.13 11.78
C ASP A 51 -20.74 18.76 11.08
N LYS A 52 -19.59 18.16 10.72
CA LYS A 52 -19.50 16.95 9.88
C LYS A 52 -18.61 15.85 10.45
N ALA A 53 -17.74 16.16 11.39
CA ALA A 53 -16.82 15.20 12.00
C ALA A 53 -17.18 14.98 13.46
N ASN A 54 -17.34 13.70 13.86
CA ASN A 54 -17.42 13.32 15.26
C ASN A 54 -15.99 13.21 15.81
N GLU A 55 -15.74 13.78 16.99
CA GLU A 55 -14.45 13.68 17.70
C GLU A 55 -14.00 12.22 17.88
N ASP A 56 -14.95 11.31 18.09
CA ASP A 56 -14.70 9.86 18.25
C ASP A 56 -14.15 9.17 16.99
N GLN A 57 -14.17 9.82 15.82
CA GLN A 57 -13.65 9.27 14.57
C GLN A 57 -12.18 9.59 14.33
N ILE A 58 -11.59 10.48 15.11
CA ILE A 58 -10.19 10.85 15.02
C ILE A 58 -9.39 10.00 16.02
N ILE A 59 -8.57 9.10 15.52
CA ILE A 59 -7.76 8.18 16.34
C ILE A 59 -6.49 8.88 16.86
N GLY A 60 -5.87 9.74 16.04
CA GLY A 60 -4.61 10.42 16.35
C GLY A 60 -4.82 11.83 16.88
N HIS A 61 -4.56 12.06 18.17
CA HIS A 61 -4.75 13.38 18.80
C HIS A 61 -3.44 14.11 19.16
N PHE A 62 -2.32 13.38 19.25
CA PHE A 62 -1.10 13.91 19.88
C PHE A 62 0.07 14.16 18.92
N GLY A 63 -0.06 13.82 17.63
CA GLY A 63 1.03 13.97 16.66
C GLY A 63 2.28 13.12 16.94
N LEU A 64 2.18 12.10 17.81
CA LEU A 64 3.33 11.27 18.21
C LEU A 64 3.37 9.91 17.49
N GLY A 65 2.24 9.46 16.93
CA GLY A 65 2.12 8.14 16.32
C GLY A 65 3.09 7.92 15.16
N PHE A 66 3.30 8.94 14.35
CA PHE A 66 4.23 8.90 13.22
C PHE A 66 5.67 8.53 13.63
N TYR A 67 6.14 9.09 14.75
CA TYR A 67 7.53 8.86 15.19
C TYR A 67 7.80 7.41 15.62
N SER A 68 6.76 6.63 15.92
CA SER A 68 6.91 5.20 16.21
C SER A 68 7.43 4.41 15.00
N ALA A 69 7.33 4.95 13.78
CA ALA A 69 7.90 4.37 12.58
C ALA A 69 9.42 4.16 12.69
N PHE A 70 10.13 5.06 13.35
CA PHE A 70 11.58 4.97 13.56
C PHE A 70 11.99 3.90 14.60
N MET A 71 11.04 3.28 15.29
CA MET A 71 11.34 2.11 16.13
C MET A 71 11.58 0.85 15.30
N VAL A 72 11.04 0.81 14.09
CA VAL A 72 11.07 -0.37 13.21
C VAL A 72 11.76 -0.12 11.87
N ALA A 73 12.12 1.13 11.57
CA ALA A 73 12.71 1.53 10.30
C ALA A 73 13.97 2.35 10.50
N ASP A 74 14.97 2.11 9.64
CA ASP A 74 16.19 2.92 9.54
C ASP A 74 15.96 4.18 8.69
N ARG A 75 14.96 4.15 7.80
CA ARG A 75 14.56 5.29 6.97
C ARG A 75 13.04 5.30 6.77
N VAL A 76 12.47 6.48 6.83
CA VAL A 76 11.04 6.72 6.56
C VAL A 76 10.91 7.73 5.44
N VAL A 77 10.05 7.42 4.47
CA VAL A 77 9.73 8.28 3.33
C VAL A 77 8.24 8.60 3.35
N ILE A 78 7.90 9.85 3.07
CA ILE A 78 6.53 10.31 2.88
C ILE A 78 6.41 10.91 1.49
N ASP A 79 5.51 10.35 0.67
CA ASP A 79 5.08 10.92 -0.59
C ASP A 79 3.63 11.39 -0.43
N THR A 80 3.37 12.67 -0.58
CA THR A 80 2.04 13.23 -0.34
C THR A 80 1.65 14.28 -1.37
N LEU A 81 0.36 14.36 -1.68
CA LEU A 81 -0.22 15.40 -2.52
C LEU A 81 -1.52 15.88 -1.88
N SER A 82 -1.57 17.17 -1.58
CA SER A 82 -2.76 17.79 -1.02
C SER A 82 -3.90 17.88 -2.03
N TYR A 83 -5.13 17.74 -1.54
CA TYR A 83 -6.35 17.97 -2.33
C TYR A 83 -6.56 19.43 -2.72
N LYS A 84 -5.79 20.37 -2.16
CA LYS A 84 -5.90 21.80 -2.41
C LYS A 84 -5.53 22.10 -3.86
N GLU A 85 -6.30 22.96 -4.51
CA GLU A 85 -6.05 23.37 -5.89
C GLU A 85 -4.67 24.03 -6.03
N GLY A 86 -3.90 23.60 -7.02
CA GLY A 86 -2.55 24.09 -7.27
C GLY A 86 -1.47 23.53 -6.33
N ALA A 87 -1.82 22.62 -5.40
CA ALA A 87 -0.83 21.96 -4.57
C ALA A 87 0.15 21.13 -5.42
N LYS A 88 1.42 21.15 -5.02
CA LYS A 88 2.46 20.30 -5.61
C LYS A 88 2.67 19.06 -4.77
N PRO A 89 3.06 17.92 -5.39
CA PRO A 89 3.44 16.74 -4.65
C PRO A 89 4.71 16.99 -3.85
N VAL A 90 4.80 16.39 -2.67
CA VAL A 90 5.91 16.52 -1.75
C VAL A 90 6.51 15.16 -1.49
N HIS A 91 7.82 15.08 -1.58
CA HIS A 91 8.64 13.95 -1.13
C HIS A 91 9.43 14.40 0.09
N TRP A 92 9.30 13.66 1.18
CA TRP A 92 10.02 13.88 2.43
C TRP A 92 10.67 12.58 2.88
N GLU A 93 11.91 12.66 3.36
CA GLU A 93 12.61 11.51 3.95
C GLU A 93 13.46 11.85 5.15
N SER A 94 13.61 10.90 6.07
CA SER A 94 14.49 11.01 7.23
C SER A 94 14.99 9.63 7.69
N GLU A 95 16.17 9.58 8.27
CA GLU A 95 16.77 8.40 8.90
C GLU A 95 16.62 8.41 10.43
N GLY A 96 15.65 9.16 10.97
CA GLY A 96 15.33 9.18 12.40
C GLY A 96 16.20 10.09 13.27
N GLY A 97 17.08 10.86 12.65
CA GLY A 97 17.86 11.90 13.32
C GLY A 97 17.13 13.25 13.40
N THR A 98 17.90 14.33 13.50
CA THR A 98 17.39 15.71 13.44
C THR A 98 17.34 16.25 12.01
N GLU A 99 17.81 15.48 11.04
CA GLU A 99 17.91 15.87 9.64
C GLU A 99 16.82 15.17 8.82
N PHE A 100 16.29 15.91 7.87
CA PHE A 100 15.36 15.43 6.86
C PHE A 100 15.67 16.08 5.52
N ALA A 101 15.29 15.43 4.43
CA ALA A 101 15.24 16.02 3.11
C ALA A 101 13.78 16.23 2.70
N MET A 102 13.49 17.30 1.97
CA MET A 102 12.18 17.57 1.42
C MET A 102 12.30 18.22 0.04
N ASP A 103 11.70 17.57 -0.96
CA ASP A 103 11.74 17.98 -2.36
C ASP A 103 10.36 17.88 -2.99
N GLU A 104 10.24 18.33 -4.26
CA GLU A 104 9.04 18.08 -5.07
C GLU A 104 8.95 16.58 -5.41
N GLY A 105 7.83 15.95 -5.08
CA GLY A 105 7.57 14.54 -5.32
C GLY A 105 6.96 14.25 -6.69
N ASP A 106 6.57 13.01 -6.91
CA ASP A 106 5.98 12.52 -8.17
C ASP A 106 4.54 11.99 -8.00
N LYS A 107 3.96 12.07 -6.82
CA LYS A 107 2.62 11.57 -6.54
C LYS A 107 1.57 12.31 -7.37
N THR A 108 0.75 11.55 -8.10
CA THR A 108 -0.24 12.11 -9.05
C THR A 108 -1.66 12.22 -8.49
N GLY A 109 -1.97 11.47 -7.43
CA GLY A 109 -3.27 11.49 -6.75
C GLY A 109 -3.16 12.07 -5.35
N ASN A 110 -4.20 12.76 -4.87
CA ASN A 110 -4.23 13.23 -3.49
C ASN A 110 -4.21 12.07 -2.48
N GLY A 111 -3.68 12.33 -1.30
CA GLY A 111 -3.45 11.36 -0.23
C GLY A 111 -1.98 11.28 0.16
N THR A 112 -1.66 10.32 1.02
CA THR A 112 -0.31 10.16 1.56
C THR A 112 0.12 8.71 1.46
N ARG A 113 1.38 8.48 1.06
CA ARG A 113 2.08 7.20 1.17
C ARG A 113 3.23 7.37 2.14
N ILE A 114 3.28 6.50 3.15
CA ILE A 114 4.40 6.40 4.08
C ILE A 114 5.09 5.07 3.82
N THR A 115 6.38 5.11 3.49
CA THR A 115 7.22 3.94 3.24
C THR A 115 8.27 3.81 4.33
N LEU A 116 8.29 2.67 4.99
CA LEU A 116 9.21 2.30 6.05
C LEU A 116 10.26 1.35 5.47
N TYR A 117 11.52 1.75 5.46
CA TYR A 117 12.65 0.87 5.17
C TYR A 117 13.06 0.22 6.48
N LEU A 118 12.66 -1.03 6.65
CA LEU A 118 12.73 -1.75 7.92
C LEU A 118 14.19 -1.97 8.34
N ASN A 119 14.45 -1.78 9.63
CA ASN A 119 15.72 -2.16 10.24
C ASN A 119 15.84 -3.70 10.33
N GLU A 120 17.02 -4.21 10.64
CA GLU A 120 17.32 -5.63 10.63
C GLU A 120 16.44 -6.43 11.61
N ASP A 121 16.19 -5.88 12.79
CA ASP A 121 15.38 -6.52 13.85
C ASP A 121 13.87 -6.56 13.49
N SER A 122 13.42 -5.73 12.55
CA SER A 122 12.03 -5.58 12.17
C SER A 122 11.67 -6.16 10.79
N ASN A 123 12.62 -6.85 10.15
CA ASN A 123 12.42 -7.45 8.81
C ASN A 123 11.21 -8.41 8.72
N GLU A 124 10.77 -8.97 9.85
CA GLU A 124 9.56 -9.82 9.89
C GLU A 124 8.31 -9.11 9.34
N PHE A 125 8.22 -7.78 9.46
CA PHE A 125 7.07 -7.00 9.01
C PHE A 125 7.02 -6.79 7.48
N SER A 126 8.08 -7.09 6.74
CA SER A 126 8.05 -7.14 5.27
C SER A 126 7.39 -8.42 4.74
N ASN A 127 7.08 -9.38 5.62
CA ASN A 127 6.40 -10.61 5.27
C ASN A 127 4.88 -10.43 5.30
N GLU A 128 4.19 -10.86 4.25
CA GLU A 128 2.74 -10.71 4.10
C GLU A 128 1.94 -11.34 5.24
N TYR A 129 2.31 -12.54 5.69
CA TYR A 129 1.60 -13.24 6.76
C TYR A 129 1.70 -12.48 8.08
N ARG A 130 2.89 -11.95 8.38
CA ARG A 130 3.11 -11.16 9.58
C ARG A 130 2.36 -9.82 9.53
N ALA A 131 2.42 -9.12 8.41
CA ALA A 131 1.67 -7.89 8.21
C ALA A 131 0.16 -8.13 8.35
N ARG A 132 -0.37 -9.20 7.76
CA ARG A 132 -1.77 -9.61 7.87
C ARG A 132 -2.19 -9.87 9.32
N GLU A 133 -1.36 -10.59 10.07
CA GLU A 133 -1.62 -10.86 11.50
C GLU A 133 -1.73 -9.56 12.30
N VAL A 134 -0.81 -8.62 12.09
CA VAL A 134 -0.79 -7.31 12.77
C VAL A 134 -2.03 -6.49 12.40
N ILE A 135 -2.36 -6.41 11.10
CA ILE A 135 -3.55 -5.69 10.63
C ILE A 135 -4.83 -6.30 11.25
N GLN A 136 -4.97 -7.60 11.23
CA GLN A 136 -6.14 -8.28 11.81
C GLN A 136 -6.25 -8.05 13.32
N LYS A 137 -5.12 -8.06 14.02
CA LYS A 137 -5.12 -7.90 15.48
C LYS A 137 -5.46 -6.49 15.93
N TYR A 138 -4.97 -5.47 15.22
CA TYR A 138 -5.04 -4.09 15.70
C TYR A 138 -5.98 -3.19 14.88
N CYS A 139 -6.31 -3.57 13.66
CA CYS A 139 -7.11 -2.77 12.75
C CYS A 139 -8.46 -3.38 12.37
N ALA A 140 -8.85 -4.54 12.93
CA ALA A 140 -10.07 -5.27 12.55
C ALA A 140 -11.36 -4.46 12.71
N PHE A 141 -11.38 -3.46 13.59
CA PHE A 141 -12.56 -2.64 13.86
C PHE A 141 -12.46 -1.22 13.29
N MET A 142 -11.47 -0.96 12.45
CA MET A 142 -11.36 0.34 11.81
C MET A 142 -12.48 0.56 10.78
N PRO A 143 -13.08 1.76 10.73
CA PRO A 143 -14.19 2.07 9.82
C PRO A 143 -13.73 2.33 8.38
N VAL A 144 -12.52 1.90 8.02
CA VAL A 144 -11.87 2.11 6.73
C VAL A 144 -11.43 0.77 6.18
N GLU A 145 -11.63 0.55 4.89
CA GLU A 145 -11.11 -0.63 4.21
C GLU A 145 -9.58 -0.58 4.13
N ILE A 146 -8.94 -1.67 4.54
CA ILE A 146 -7.49 -1.85 4.48
C ILE A 146 -7.21 -3.01 3.54
N PHE A 147 -6.53 -2.72 2.46
CA PHE A 147 -6.06 -3.72 1.49
C PHE A 147 -4.61 -4.07 1.79
N LEU A 148 -4.26 -5.33 1.64
CA LEU A 148 -2.88 -5.81 1.80
C LEU A 148 -2.41 -6.42 0.48
N ASP A 149 -1.27 -5.97 0.02
CA ASP A 149 -0.60 -6.44 -1.19
C ASP A 149 0.85 -6.82 -0.91
N ASN A 150 1.41 -7.68 -1.76
CA ASN A 150 2.79 -8.14 -1.68
C ASN A 150 3.51 -7.86 -3.00
N ALA A 151 4.35 -6.82 -3.00
CA ALA A 151 5.12 -6.42 -4.18
C ALA A 151 6.18 -7.45 -4.61
N SER A 152 6.60 -8.32 -3.68
CA SER A 152 7.57 -9.40 -3.96
C SER A 152 6.91 -10.72 -4.38
N ALA A 153 5.57 -10.78 -4.47
CA ALA A 153 4.89 -12.00 -4.89
C ALA A 153 5.19 -12.28 -6.36
N GLU A 154 5.56 -13.52 -6.62
CA GLU A 154 5.66 -13.97 -8.01
C GLU A 154 4.27 -14.02 -8.64
N PRO A 155 4.11 -13.58 -9.89
CA PRO A 155 2.84 -13.69 -10.60
C PRO A 155 2.39 -15.15 -10.62
N GLN A 156 1.17 -15.40 -10.20
CA GLN A 156 0.56 -16.71 -10.34
C GLN A 156 -0.23 -16.75 -11.63
N TYR A 157 0.06 -17.77 -12.46
CA TYR A 157 -0.63 -18.01 -13.71
C TYR A 157 -1.52 -19.24 -13.56
N GLU A 158 -2.73 -19.15 -14.04
CA GLU A 158 -3.67 -20.26 -14.15
C GLU A 158 -3.86 -20.61 -15.60
N THR A 159 -3.84 -21.92 -15.92
CA THR A 159 -4.17 -22.39 -17.25
C THR A 159 -5.66 -22.60 -17.34
N ILE A 160 -6.31 -21.84 -18.21
CA ILE A 160 -7.75 -21.93 -18.44
C ILE A 160 -8.04 -22.24 -19.91
N GLU A 161 -9.12 -22.93 -20.17
CA GLU A 161 -9.55 -23.24 -21.53
C GLU A 161 -10.00 -21.95 -22.25
N LYS A 162 -9.83 -21.95 -23.58
CA LYS A 162 -10.10 -20.75 -24.39
C LYS A 162 -11.55 -20.25 -24.31
N ASP A 163 -12.48 -21.15 -24.05
CA ASP A 163 -13.92 -20.88 -23.91
C ASP A 163 -14.31 -20.37 -22.50
N GLU A 164 -13.41 -20.49 -21.53
CA GLU A 164 -13.57 -19.97 -20.16
C GLU A 164 -12.99 -18.55 -19.99
N LEU A 165 -12.28 -18.03 -21.01
CA LEU A 165 -11.70 -16.68 -20.99
C LEU A 165 -12.78 -15.59 -20.87
N THR A 166 -12.54 -14.62 -19.96
CA THR A 166 -13.38 -13.45 -19.75
C THR A 166 -12.66 -12.15 -20.13
N GLU A 167 -13.39 -11.06 -20.25
CA GLU A 167 -12.80 -9.72 -20.54
C GLU A 167 -11.85 -9.21 -19.43
N LYS A 168 -11.82 -9.87 -18.27
CA LYS A 168 -10.98 -9.51 -17.13
C LYS A 168 -9.64 -10.23 -17.14
N ASP A 169 -9.51 -11.27 -17.97
CA ASP A 169 -8.33 -12.11 -18.02
C ASP A 169 -7.27 -11.51 -18.95
N THR A 170 -6.01 -11.60 -18.53
CA THR A 170 -4.87 -11.17 -19.35
C THR A 170 -4.11 -12.40 -19.80
N ILE A 171 -4.09 -12.66 -21.10
CA ILE A 171 -3.34 -13.77 -21.67
C ILE A 171 -1.85 -13.44 -21.65
N VAL A 172 -1.08 -14.22 -20.93
CA VAL A 172 0.41 -14.08 -20.85
C VAL A 172 1.10 -15.04 -21.80
N GLU A 173 0.55 -16.25 -21.95
CA GLU A 173 1.08 -17.30 -22.82
C GLU A 173 -0.06 -18.17 -23.36
N THR A 174 0.10 -18.71 -24.56
CA THR A 174 -0.83 -19.67 -25.16
C THR A 174 -0.11 -20.98 -25.38
N VAL A 175 -0.56 -22.04 -24.71
CA VAL A 175 -0.06 -23.40 -24.90
C VAL A 175 -0.99 -24.12 -25.88
N ILE A 176 -0.43 -24.66 -26.97
CA ILE A 176 -1.16 -25.47 -27.92
C ILE A 176 -0.73 -26.91 -27.70
N GLU A 177 -1.63 -27.71 -27.14
CA GLU A 177 -1.44 -29.16 -27.07
C GLU A 177 -1.84 -29.77 -28.43
N GLU A 178 -0.86 -30.35 -29.14
CA GLU A 178 -1.16 -31.14 -30.32
C GLU A 178 -1.88 -32.43 -29.88
N ALA A 179 -3.08 -32.65 -30.44
CA ALA A 179 -3.81 -33.87 -30.19
C ALA A 179 -2.95 -35.09 -30.61
N LYS A 180 -2.52 -35.90 -29.66
CA LYS A 180 -1.93 -37.19 -29.92
C LYS A 180 -2.97 -38.12 -30.50
N THR A 181 -2.93 -38.37 -31.78
CA THR A 181 -3.72 -39.41 -32.43
C THR A 181 -3.13 -40.76 -32.02
N GLU A 182 -3.74 -41.47 -31.14
CA GLU A 182 -3.43 -42.89 -30.92
C GLU A 182 -4.09 -43.70 -32.03
N GLU A 183 -3.25 -44.24 -32.93
CA GLU A 183 -3.75 -45.25 -33.88
C GLU A 183 -4.08 -46.51 -33.09
N LYS A 184 -5.38 -46.83 -32.98
CA LYS A 184 -5.85 -48.13 -32.50
C LYS A 184 -5.88 -49.10 -33.68
N GLU A 185 -5.06 -50.12 -33.60
CA GLU A 185 -5.13 -51.26 -34.52
C GLU A 185 -6.23 -52.19 -34.02
N ASN A 186 -7.26 -52.36 -34.83
CA ASN A 186 -8.35 -53.30 -34.51
C ASN A 186 -7.89 -54.73 -34.71
N GLU A 187 -8.50 -55.72 -34.05
CA GLU A 187 -8.15 -57.15 -34.11
C GLU A 187 -8.23 -57.76 -35.55
N ASP A 188 -8.80 -57.02 -36.50
CA ASP A 188 -8.89 -57.38 -37.92
C ASP A 188 -7.78 -56.75 -38.80
N GLY A 189 -6.84 -56.00 -38.20
CA GLY A 189 -5.72 -55.35 -38.87
C GLY A 189 -6.07 -54.07 -39.61
N THR A 190 -7.22 -53.45 -39.35
CA THR A 190 -7.58 -52.11 -39.86
C THR A 190 -7.20 -51.04 -38.87
N LYS A 191 -6.61 -49.95 -39.34
CA LYS A 191 -6.24 -48.75 -38.53
C LYS A 191 -7.40 -47.73 -38.63
N GLU A 192 -7.90 -47.27 -37.50
CA GLU A 192 -8.80 -46.13 -37.33
C GLU A 192 -8.08 -44.94 -36.71
#